data_db13c4203d51f2af6398dcef9ec2217a
#
_entry.id   db13c4203d51f2af6398dcef9ec2217a
#
_cell.length_a   1.000
_cell.length_b   1.000
_cell.length_c   1.000
_cell.angle_alpha   90.00
_cell.angle_beta   90.00
_cell.angle_gamma   90.00
#
_symmetry.space_group_name_H-M   'P 1'
#
loop_
_entity.id
_entity.type
_entity.pdbx_description
1 polymer ?
#
loop_
_entity_poly.entity_id
_entity_poly.type
_entity_poly.pdbx_seq_one_letter_code
_entity_poly.pdbx_strand_id
1 'polypeptide(L)'
;GIFYASAGGNTKLIADALKEAYEVEDDDCILMEDDFDSVEQFEDYDVLFLGTSTWGQGDVHFSWVDALFEISSQKISFEGKTIAFFGAGDAKTHGEHFCSALGKFYQTFSKTGAKIVGFVDKVGYTYEASLAEIDGKLCGLAIDNINEPSKVTIYKPDSL
;
A
#
# COMPACT_ATOMS: atom_id res chain seq x y z
N GLY A 1 9.07 1.48 -8.62
CA GLY A 1 8.21 2.65 -8.57
C GLY A 1 7.32 2.69 -7.35
N ILE A 2 6.92 3.88 -6.98
CA ILE A 2 5.97 4.10 -5.89
C ILE A 2 4.70 4.67 -6.52
N PHE A 3 3.56 4.02 -6.25
CA PHE A 3 2.23 4.48 -6.68
C PHE A 3 1.37 4.62 -5.43
N TYR A 4 0.92 5.83 -5.12
CA TYR A 4 0.19 6.06 -3.88
C TYR A 4 -0.96 7.04 -4.04
N ALA A 5 -1.95 6.90 -3.17
CA ALA A 5 -3.06 7.82 -3.02
C ALA A 5 -3.15 8.28 -1.57
N SER A 6 -3.34 9.56 -1.36
CA SER A 6 -3.32 10.15 -0.02
C SER A 6 -4.46 11.14 0.18
N ALA A 7 -5.18 10.96 1.28
CA ALA A 7 -6.10 11.98 1.80
C ALA A 7 -5.53 12.49 3.11
N GLY A 8 -5.46 13.81 3.27
CA GLY A 8 -4.92 14.42 4.48
C GLY A 8 -3.40 14.30 4.66
N GLY A 9 -2.68 13.72 3.69
CA GLY A 9 -1.22 13.70 3.66
C GLY A 9 -0.52 12.60 4.46
N ASN A 10 -1.24 11.74 5.19
CA ASN A 10 -0.60 10.70 6.00
C ASN A 10 0.07 9.61 5.17
N THR A 11 -0.59 9.14 4.11
CA THR A 11 0.00 8.16 3.19
C THR A 11 1.18 8.77 2.44
N LYS A 12 1.11 10.06 2.12
CA LYS A 12 2.22 10.78 1.48
C LYS A 12 3.49 10.76 2.35
N LEU A 13 3.36 10.90 3.66
CA LEU A 13 4.52 10.83 4.57
C LEU A 13 5.22 9.48 4.48
N ILE A 14 4.46 8.39 4.36
CA ILE A 14 5.04 7.05 4.19
C ILE A 14 5.70 6.94 2.82
N ALA A 15 5.03 7.41 1.77
CA ALA A 15 5.60 7.41 0.41
C ALA A 15 6.91 8.19 0.35
N ASP A 16 6.98 9.36 0.98
CA ASP A 16 8.19 10.18 1.04
C ASP A 16 9.33 9.46 1.77
N ALA A 17 9.00 8.77 2.87
CA ALA A 17 9.98 7.98 3.62
C ALA A 17 10.52 6.79 2.80
N LEU A 18 9.66 6.10 2.07
CA LEU A 18 10.05 5.02 1.15
C LEU A 18 10.93 5.55 0.02
N LYS A 19 10.54 6.69 -0.55
CA LYS A 19 11.29 7.36 -1.62
C LYS A 19 12.72 7.66 -1.19
N GLU A 20 12.90 8.17 0.02
CA GLU A 20 14.21 8.45 0.58
C GLU A 20 14.99 7.16 0.87
N ALA A 21 14.36 6.18 1.53
CA ALA A 21 15.01 4.94 1.95
C ALA A 21 15.50 4.11 0.76
N TYR A 22 14.74 4.09 -0.33
CA TYR A 22 15.06 3.29 -1.53
C TYR A 22 15.59 4.13 -2.69
N GLU A 23 15.89 5.40 -2.46
CA GLU A 23 16.48 6.31 -3.46
C GLU A 23 15.66 6.34 -4.76
N VAL A 24 14.33 6.47 -4.62
CA VAL A 24 13.41 6.51 -5.76
C VAL A 24 13.39 7.93 -6.34
N GLU A 25 13.52 8.04 -7.67
CA GLU A 25 13.47 9.32 -8.36
C GLU A 25 12.06 9.91 -8.35
N ASP A 26 11.95 11.24 -8.51
CA ASP A 26 10.66 11.92 -8.53
C ASP A 26 9.72 11.38 -9.62
N ASP A 27 10.25 11.08 -10.80
CA ASP A 27 9.46 10.57 -11.92
C ASP A 27 8.95 9.14 -11.69
N ASP A 28 9.52 8.44 -10.73
CA ASP A 28 9.15 7.07 -10.36
C ASP A 28 8.28 7.01 -9.10
N CYS A 29 7.85 8.17 -8.60
CA CYS A 29 6.95 8.31 -7.46
C CYS A 29 5.67 8.99 -7.95
N ILE A 30 4.60 8.22 -8.10
CA ILE A 30 3.38 8.60 -8.80
C ILE A 30 2.21 8.76 -7.84
N LEU A 31 1.67 9.98 -7.79
CA LEU A 31 0.45 10.27 -7.04
C LEU A 31 -0.75 9.87 -7.91
N MET A 32 -1.54 8.92 -7.46
CA MET A 32 -2.62 8.33 -8.26
C MET A 32 -3.63 9.36 -8.76
N GLU A 33 -3.99 10.35 -7.94
CA GLU A 33 -4.99 11.35 -8.30
C GLU A 33 -4.55 12.26 -9.45
N ASP A 34 -3.25 12.54 -9.54
CA ASP A 34 -2.72 13.58 -10.42
C ASP A 34 -1.89 13.04 -11.59
N ASP A 35 -1.11 11.99 -11.34
CA ASP A 35 -0.05 11.56 -12.26
C ASP A 35 -0.29 10.19 -12.90
N PHE A 36 -1.31 9.47 -12.44
CA PHE A 36 -1.61 8.13 -12.96
C PHE A 36 -2.54 8.23 -14.18
N ASP A 37 -2.09 7.70 -15.32
CA ASP A 37 -2.87 7.69 -16.55
C ASP A 37 -3.44 6.32 -16.88
N SER A 38 -2.66 5.26 -16.74
CA SER A 38 -3.11 3.91 -17.07
C SER A 38 -2.31 2.82 -16.37
N VAL A 39 -2.89 1.60 -16.31
CA VAL A 39 -2.23 0.44 -15.71
C VAL A 39 -0.95 0.03 -16.46
N GLU A 40 -0.76 0.49 -17.67
CA GLU A 40 0.47 0.26 -18.42
C GLU A 40 1.70 0.86 -17.75
N GLN A 41 1.52 1.90 -16.93
CA GLN A 41 2.62 2.51 -16.18
C GLN A 41 3.28 1.53 -15.21
N PHE A 42 2.57 0.51 -14.74
CA PHE A 42 3.17 -0.52 -13.88
C PHE A 42 4.19 -1.39 -14.61
N GLU A 43 4.11 -1.50 -15.93
CA GLU A 43 5.00 -2.35 -16.72
C GLU A 43 6.46 -1.88 -16.67
N ASP A 44 6.70 -0.61 -16.41
CA ASP A 44 8.04 -0.03 -16.39
C ASP A 44 8.86 -0.46 -15.16
N TYR A 45 8.24 -1.14 -14.20
CA TYR A 45 8.87 -1.44 -12.92
C TYR A 45 8.82 -2.92 -12.57
N ASP A 46 9.95 -3.46 -12.09
CA ASP A 46 10.03 -4.81 -11.54
C ASP A 46 9.66 -4.84 -10.05
N VAL A 47 9.87 -3.73 -9.35
CA VAL A 47 9.53 -3.56 -7.94
C VAL A 47 8.56 -2.41 -7.79
N LEU A 48 7.42 -2.68 -7.14
CA LEU A 48 6.35 -1.73 -6.94
C LEU A 48 6.02 -1.57 -5.46
N PHE A 49 5.99 -0.32 -5.00
CA PHE A 49 5.41 0.03 -3.70
C PHE A 49 4.05 0.66 -3.97
N LEU A 50 2.99 0.05 -3.48
CA LEU A 50 1.62 0.49 -3.73
C LEU A 50 0.98 0.93 -2.42
N GLY A 51 0.52 2.17 -2.37
CA GLY A 51 0.01 2.77 -1.15
C GLY A 51 -1.36 3.42 -1.28
N THR A 52 -2.13 3.35 -0.21
CA THR A 52 -3.45 3.97 -0.12
C THR A 52 -3.83 4.25 1.33
N SER A 53 -4.69 5.25 1.53
CA SER A 53 -5.44 5.42 2.77
C SER A 53 -6.64 4.47 2.78
N THR A 54 -7.16 4.15 3.96
CA THR A 54 -8.37 3.35 4.11
C THR A 54 -9.57 4.27 4.31
N TRP A 55 -10.63 4.07 3.51
CA TRP A 55 -11.86 4.85 3.51
C TRP A 55 -13.05 4.00 3.93
N GLY A 56 -14.05 4.65 4.53
CA GLY A 56 -15.30 4.01 4.89
C GLY A 56 -15.08 2.74 5.71
N GLN A 57 -15.60 1.62 5.21
CA GLN A 57 -15.49 0.30 5.86
C GLN A 57 -14.39 -0.57 5.26
N GLY A 58 -13.23 0.01 5.00
CA GLY A 58 -12.07 -0.70 4.50
C GLY A 58 -11.81 -0.53 3.02
N ASP A 59 -12.35 0.53 2.41
CA ASP A 59 -12.17 0.78 0.98
C ASP A 59 -10.84 1.48 0.69
N VAL A 60 -10.31 1.22 -0.51
CA VAL A 60 -9.16 1.96 -1.05
C VAL A 60 -9.57 3.40 -1.36
N HIS A 61 -8.58 4.28 -1.45
CA HIS A 61 -8.81 5.63 -1.96
C HIS A 61 -9.44 5.55 -3.37
N PHE A 62 -10.39 6.45 -3.67
CA PHE A 62 -11.17 6.41 -4.91
C PHE A 62 -10.31 6.36 -6.18
N SER A 63 -9.13 6.98 -6.16
CA SER A 63 -8.21 7.00 -7.31
C SER A 63 -7.65 5.62 -7.69
N TRP A 64 -7.76 4.63 -6.80
CA TRP A 64 -7.34 3.26 -7.06
C TRP A 64 -8.44 2.37 -7.63
N VAL A 65 -9.70 2.76 -7.50
CA VAL A 65 -10.85 1.87 -7.81
C VAL A 65 -10.83 1.36 -9.24
N ASP A 66 -10.67 2.26 -10.21
CA ASP A 66 -10.67 1.90 -11.62
C ASP A 66 -9.47 1.02 -12.00
N ALA A 67 -8.29 1.33 -11.46
CA ALA A 67 -7.08 0.54 -11.73
C ALA A 67 -7.23 -0.90 -11.20
N LEU A 68 -7.73 -1.06 -9.97
CA LEU A 68 -7.94 -2.40 -9.40
C LEU A 68 -9.00 -3.18 -10.17
N PHE A 69 -10.07 -2.52 -10.59
CA PHE A 69 -11.12 -3.15 -11.40
C PHE A 69 -10.57 -3.63 -12.75
N GLU A 70 -9.78 -2.80 -13.42
CA GLU A 70 -9.17 -3.16 -14.70
C GLU A 70 -8.21 -4.34 -14.57
N ILE A 71 -7.35 -4.34 -13.55
CA ILE A 71 -6.42 -5.43 -13.27
C ILE A 71 -7.17 -6.75 -13.06
N SER A 72 -8.24 -6.73 -12.27
CA SER A 72 -9.03 -7.93 -11.97
C SER A 72 -9.85 -8.40 -13.17
N SER A 73 -10.55 -7.50 -13.85
CA SER A 73 -11.47 -7.85 -14.94
C SER A 73 -10.75 -8.31 -16.20
N GLN A 74 -9.60 -7.71 -16.51
CA GLN A 74 -8.80 -8.07 -17.67
C GLN A 74 -7.72 -9.13 -17.34
N LYS A 75 -7.64 -9.56 -16.08
CA LYS A 75 -6.66 -10.56 -15.61
C LYS A 75 -5.24 -10.18 -16.00
N ILE A 76 -4.87 -8.93 -15.75
CA ILE A 76 -3.53 -8.42 -16.06
C ILE A 76 -2.50 -9.16 -15.22
N SER A 77 -1.43 -9.65 -15.88
CA SER A 77 -0.35 -10.37 -15.21
C SER A 77 0.71 -9.43 -14.66
N PHE A 78 1.11 -9.69 -13.43
CA PHE A 78 2.26 -9.04 -12.78
C PHE A 78 3.36 -10.08 -12.48
N GLU A 79 3.36 -11.18 -13.24
CA GLU A 79 4.37 -12.23 -13.07
C GLU A 79 5.78 -11.66 -13.27
N GLY A 80 6.70 -12.04 -12.38
CA GLY A 80 8.07 -11.52 -12.37
C GLY A 80 8.23 -10.22 -11.59
N LYS A 81 7.14 -9.60 -11.14
CA LYS A 81 7.19 -8.37 -10.34
C LYS A 81 7.12 -8.68 -8.85
N THR A 82 7.77 -7.82 -8.08
CA THR A 82 7.72 -7.85 -6.61
C THR A 82 6.95 -6.64 -6.13
N ILE A 83 5.94 -6.86 -5.29
CA ILE A 83 5.04 -5.80 -4.81
C ILE A 83 5.05 -5.75 -3.29
N ALA A 84 5.18 -4.55 -2.74
CA ALA A 84 5.00 -4.28 -1.32
C ALA A 84 3.91 -3.24 -1.14
N PHE A 85 3.02 -3.44 -0.17
CA PHE A 85 1.93 -2.51 0.12
C PHE A 85 2.27 -1.62 1.31
N PHE A 86 1.71 -0.42 1.31
CA PHE A 86 1.79 0.47 2.47
C PHE A 86 0.51 1.29 2.60
N GLY A 87 0.24 1.76 3.80
CA GLY A 87 -0.93 2.58 4.02
C GLY A 87 -0.97 3.22 5.40
N ALA A 88 -1.73 4.31 5.50
CA ALA A 88 -1.99 4.98 6.75
C ALA A 88 -3.40 4.64 7.25
N GLY A 89 -3.56 4.56 8.56
CA GLY A 89 -4.83 4.35 9.21
C GLY A 89 -4.88 5.03 10.57
N ASP A 90 -6.04 4.98 11.22
CA ASP A 90 -6.25 5.48 12.57
C ASP A 90 -6.84 4.35 13.41
N ALA A 91 -6.00 3.69 14.21
CA ALA A 91 -6.40 2.53 15.00
C ALA A 91 -7.39 2.86 16.11
N LYS A 92 -7.35 4.08 16.66
CA LYS A 92 -8.25 4.48 17.76
C LYS A 92 -9.64 4.87 17.28
N THR A 93 -9.72 5.59 16.15
CA THR A 93 -11.00 6.07 15.62
C THR A 93 -11.63 5.07 14.67
N HIS A 94 -10.82 4.34 13.89
CA HIS A 94 -11.25 3.41 12.87
C HIS A 94 -10.63 2.01 13.03
N GLY A 95 -10.48 1.56 14.28
CA GLY A 95 -9.82 0.29 14.60
C GLY A 95 -10.48 -0.95 14.02
N GLU A 96 -11.79 -0.90 13.72
CA GLU A 96 -12.51 -2.01 13.08
C GLU A 96 -12.05 -2.28 11.65
N HIS A 97 -11.47 -1.28 10.98
CA HIS A 97 -11.03 -1.36 9.58
C HIS A 97 -9.61 -0.82 9.40
N PHE A 98 -8.77 -0.95 10.44
CA PHE A 98 -7.42 -0.39 10.42
C PHE A 98 -6.63 -0.89 9.20
N CYS A 99 -6.26 0.05 8.32
CA CYS A 99 -5.53 -0.22 7.07
C CYS A 99 -6.12 -1.35 6.22
N SER A 100 -7.42 -1.61 6.32
CA SER A 100 -8.08 -2.72 5.60
C SER A 100 -8.00 -2.57 4.08
N ALA A 101 -7.79 -1.36 3.56
CA ALA A 101 -7.57 -1.15 2.13
C ALA A 101 -6.38 -1.95 1.60
N LEU A 102 -5.36 -2.23 2.43
CA LEU A 102 -4.23 -3.08 2.02
C LEU A 102 -4.68 -4.52 1.77
N GLY A 103 -5.71 -4.98 2.48
CA GLY A 103 -6.35 -6.28 2.20
C GLY A 103 -7.03 -6.31 0.84
N LYS A 104 -7.60 -5.20 0.40
CA LYS A 104 -8.15 -5.06 -0.95
C LYS A 104 -7.06 -5.16 -2.01
N PHE A 105 -5.93 -4.52 -1.79
CA PHE A 105 -4.75 -4.68 -2.64
C PHE A 105 -4.32 -6.15 -2.71
N TYR A 106 -4.20 -6.81 -1.58
CA TYR A 106 -3.81 -8.22 -1.54
C TYR A 106 -4.78 -9.10 -2.33
N GLN A 107 -6.09 -8.89 -2.18
CA GLN A 107 -7.09 -9.64 -2.92
C GLN A 107 -6.92 -9.50 -4.44
N THR A 108 -6.56 -8.32 -4.92
CA THR A 108 -6.36 -8.07 -6.35
C THR A 108 -5.01 -8.62 -6.83
N PHE A 109 -3.93 -8.23 -6.18
CA PHE A 109 -2.58 -8.50 -6.69
C PHE A 109 -2.07 -9.91 -6.41
N SER A 110 -2.59 -10.61 -5.38
CA SER A 110 -2.23 -12.01 -5.12
C SER A 110 -2.63 -12.95 -6.25
N LYS A 111 -3.56 -12.54 -7.10
CA LYS A 111 -4.06 -13.31 -8.24
C LYS A 111 -3.34 -12.98 -9.55
N THR A 112 -2.38 -12.06 -9.53
CA THR A 112 -1.71 -11.57 -10.75
C THR A 112 -0.39 -12.27 -11.06
N GLY A 113 0.06 -13.17 -10.19
CA GLY A 113 1.37 -13.83 -10.32
C GLY A 113 2.51 -13.05 -9.70
N ALA A 114 2.26 -11.85 -9.15
CA ALA A 114 3.29 -11.08 -8.47
C ALA A 114 3.73 -11.74 -7.16
N LYS A 115 4.98 -11.50 -6.78
CA LYS A 115 5.48 -11.85 -5.46
C LYS A 115 5.13 -10.71 -4.50
N ILE A 116 4.29 -10.99 -3.51
CA ILE A 116 3.92 -10.00 -2.49
C ILE A 116 4.89 -10.13 -1.32
N VAL A 117 5.51 -9.02 -0.94
CA VAL A 117 6.53 -8.95 0.12
C VAL A 117 6.19 -7.84 1.11
N GLY A 118 7.00 -7.68 2.14
CA GLY A 118 6.84 -6.58 3.10
C GLY A 118 5.78 -6.84 4.16
N PHE A 119 5.41 -8.08 4.41
CA PHE A 119 4.53 -8.43 5.51
C PHE A 119 5.18 -8.04 6.83
N VAL A 120 4.39 -7.48 7.75
CA VAL A 120 4.87 -7.08 9.07
C VAL A 120 4.11 -7.81 10.16
N ASP A 121 4.81 -8.08 11.28
CA ASP A 121 4.18 -8.66 12.45
C ASP A 121 3.20 -7.66 13.07
N LYS A 122 2.05 -8.15 13.53
CA LYS A 122 1.06 -7.30 14.18
C LYS A 122 1.39 -6.93 15.63
N VAL A 123 2.47 -7.44 16.16
CA VAL A 123 2.95 -7.13 17.53
C VAL A 123 3.23 -5.62 17.64
N GLY A 124 2.67 -4.99 18.64
CA GLY A 124 2.80 -3.55 18.85
C GLY A 124 1.74 -2.71 18.15
N TYR A 125 0.86 -3.34 17.35
CA TYR A 125 -0.30 -2.67 16.77
C TYR A 125 -1.52 -2.84 17.67
N THR A 126 -2.31 -1.78 17.80
CA THR A 126 -3.56 -1.79 18.55
C THR A 126 -4.71 -1.43 17.61
N TYR A 127 -5.52 -2.42 17.24
CA TYR A 127 -6.70 -2.22 16.39
C TYR A 127 -7.71 -3.34 16.69
N GLU A 128 -8.97 -3.13 16.30
CA GLU A 128 -10.02 -4.15 16.50
C GLU A 128 -10.00 -5.20 15.41
N ALA A 129 -9.90 -4.77 14.13
CA ALA A 129 -9.89 -5.66 12.98
C ALA A 129 -9.21 -5.02 11.79
N SER A 130 -8.71 -5.85 10.87
CA SER A 130 -8.16 -5.39 9.60
C SER A 130 -8.23 -6.48 8.54
N LEU A 131 -8.68 -6.13 7.33
CA LEU A 131 -8.59 -7.02 6.15
C LEU A 131 -7.14 -7.17 5.67
N ALA A 132 -6.24 -6.31 6.13
CA ALA A 132 -4.81 -6.42 5.84
C ALA A 132 -4.14 -7.56 6.59
N GLU A 133 -4.82 -8.15 7.59
CA GLU A 133 -4.28 -9.28 8.34
C GLU A 133 -4.44 -10.58 7.54
N ILE A 134 -3.32 -11.11 7.06
CA ILE A 134 -3.24 -12.33 6.26
C ILE A 134 -2.30 -13.30 6.97
N ASP A 135 -2.79 -14.51 7.28
CA ASP A 135 -2.02 -15.55 7.97
C ASP A 135 -1.34 -15.05 9.26
N GLY A 136 -2.03 -14.19 10.01
CA GLY A 136 -1.55 -13.67 11.29
C GLY A 136 -0.58 -12.50 11.20
N LYS A 137 -0.33 -11.98 10.00
CA LYS A 137 0.53 -10.81 9.76
C LYS A 137 -0.21 -9.75 8.95
N LEU A 138 0.22 -8.51 9.05
CA LEU A 138 -0.26 -7.46 8.17
C LEU A 138 0.44 -7.59 6.82
N CYS A 139 -0.32 -7.54 5.73
CA CYS A 139 0.19 -7.79 4.37
C CYS A 139 1.01 -6.63 3.79
N GLY A 140 1.23 -5.58 4.55
CA GLY A 140 2.02 -4.44 4.15
C GLY A 140 2.39 -3.56 5.33
N LEU A 141 3.11 -2.48 5.04
CA LEU A 141 3.52 -1.50 6.03
C LEU A 141 2.30 -0.62 6.39
N ALA A 142 1.67 -0.93 7.50
CA ALA A 142 0.52 -0.22 8.04
C ALA A 142 0.97 0.73 9.14
N ILE A 143 0.77 2.04 8.94
CA ILE A 143 1.24 3.06 9.87
C ILE A 143 0.04 3.87 10.41
N ASP A 144 -0.05 3.98 11.73
CA ASP A 144 -0.96 4.88 12.41
C ASP A 144 -0.21 6.17 12.75
N ASN A 145 -0.08 7.06 11.76
CA ASN A 145 0.64 8.32 11.95
C ASN A 145 -0.11 9.32 12.85
N ILE A 146 -1.40 9.10 13.07
CA ILE A 146 -2.23 9.97 13.92
C ILE A 146 -1.94 9.67 15.40
N ASN A 147 -1.94 8.39 15.77
CA ASN A 147 -1.77 7.96 17.16
C ASN A 147 -0.32 7.61 17.51
N GLU A 148 0.47 7.17 16.54
CA GLU A 148 1.85 6.70 16.71
C GLU A 148 2.80 7.29 15.65
N PRO A 149 2.96 8.63 15.58
CA PRO A 149 3.75 9.27 14.51
C PRO A 149 5.23 8.85 14.50
N SER A 150 5.77 8.39 15.63
CA SER A 150 7.15 7.92 15.70
C SER A 150 7.44 6.66 14.90
N LYS A 151 6.39 5.92 14.47
CA LYS A 151 6.53 4.70 13.67
C LYS A 151 6.72 4.98 12.17
N VAL A 152 6.71 6.22 11.72
CA VAL A 152 6.94 6.58 10.31
C VAL A 152 8.43 6.51 9.92
N THR A 153 9.28 5.92 10.73
CA THR A 153 10.69 5.67 10.37
C THR A 153 10.80 4.33 9.64
N ILE A 154 11.33 4.36 8.42
CA ILE A 154 11.45 3.18 7.58
C ILE A 154 12.90 2.75 7.49
N TYR A 155 13.13 1.48 7.80
CA TYR A 155 14.42 0.84 7.63
C TYR A 155 14.38 -0.06 6.40
N LYS A 156 15.32 0.14 5.48
CA LYS A 156 15.44 -0.69 4.29
C LYS A 156 15.82 -2.12 4.69
N PRO A 157 14.97 -3.12 4.43
CA PRO A 157 15.32 -4.50 4.73
C PRO A 157 16.35 -5.04 3.74
N ASP A 158 17.25 -5.90 4.22
CA ASP A 158 18.27 -6.52 3.37
C ASP A 158 17.70 -7.46 2.30
N SER A 159 16.48 -7.93 2.52
CA SER A 159 15.82 -8.96 1.70
C SER A 159 14.91 -8.42 0.60
N LEU A 160 14.91 -7.12 0.36
CA LEU A 160 14.05 -6.54 -0.67
C LEU A 160 14.75 -6.36 -2.02
#